data_8696c2ecb481bfc6a2be3aaa65158fc7
#
_entry.id   8696c2ecb481bfc6a2be3aaa65158fc7
#
_cell.length_a   1.000
_cell.length_b   1.000
_cell.length_c   1.000
_cell.angle_alpha   90.00
_cell.angle_beta   90.00
_cell.angle_gamma   90.00
#
_symmetry.space_group_name_H-M   'P 1'
#
loop_
_entity.id
_entity.type
_entity.pdbx_description
1 polymer ?
#
loop_
_entity_poly.entity_id
_entity_poly.type
_entity_poly.pdbx_seq_one_letter_code
_entity_poly.pdbx_strand_id
1 'polypeptide(L)'
;MKNNNDIKFIYEKLSSLYPNYSNKKPKAKIYSKAYTSLIGVMLSAQSQDKRTAVACRQLFALADSPEDMINLSQEEIIEAIRPAGLFNAKSKNILATSKMLLEEFDGRVPNTQKELMSLPGVGRKSSDIVMRFVFGEPHIAVDTHVFRMLWRLGWADS
;
A
#
# COMPACT_ATOMS: atom_id res chain seq x y z
N MET A 1 -25.15 -11.39 11.49
CA MET A 1 -24.49 -11.44 10.16
C MET A 1 -25.54 -11.63 9.07
N LYS A 2 -25.55 -10.81 8.03
CA LYS A 2 -26.38 -11.05 6.84
C LYS A 2 -25.92 -12.30 6.12
N ASN A 3 -26.82 -13.05 5.51
CA ASN A 3 -26.49 -14.29 4.85
C ASN A 3 -25.80 -14.05 3.48
N ASN A 4 -25.19 -15.08 2.90
CA ASN A 4 -24.50 -15.00 1.62
C ASN A 4 -25.39 -14.50 0.47
N ASN A 5 -26.71 -14.68 0.54
CA ASN A 5 -27.64 -14.21 -0.48
C ASN A 5 -27.77 -12.68 -0.47
N ASP A 6 -27.73 -12.04 0.72
CA ASP A 6 -27.76 -10.58 0.83
C ASP A 6 -26.48 -9.97 0.22
N ILE A 7 -25.34 -10.60 0.46
CA ILE A 7 -24.04 -10.17 -0.09
C ILE A 7 -24.08 -10.25 -1.61
N LYS A 8 -24.54 -11.37 -2.16
CA LYS A 8 -24.64 -11.59 -3.60
C LYS A 8 -25.58 -10.57 -4.24
N PHE A 9 -26.77 -10.36 -3.67
CA PHE A 9 -27.73 -9.38 -4.16
C PHE A 9 -27.15 -7.96 -4.22
N ILE A 10 -26.48 -7.53 -3.14
CA ILE A 10 -25.85 -6.19 -3.08
C ILE A 10 -24.73 -6.07 -4.09
N TYR A 11 -23.89 -7.12 -4.26
CA TYR A 11 -22.83 -7.14 -5.25
C TYR A 11 -23.37 -7.02 -6.67
N GLU A 12 -24.40 -7.79 -7.02
CA GLU A 12 -25.04 -7.74 -8.34
C GLU A 12 -25.65 -6.36 -8.61
N LYS A 13 -26.32 -5.78 -7.60
CA LYS A 13 -26.90 -4.45 -7.71
C LYS A 13 -25.83 -3.37 -7.92
N LEU A 14 -24.74 -3.40 -7.15
CA LEU A 14 -23.63 -2.47 -7.30
C LEU A 14 -22.92 -2.65 -8.65
N SER A 15 -22.73 -3.88 -9.09
CA SER A 15 -22.11 -4.19 -10.39
C SER A 15 -22.94 -3.65 -11.56
N SER A 16 -24.28 -3.72 -11.45
CA SER A 16 -25.19 -3.14 -12.43
C SER A 16 -25.15 -1.61 -12.43
N LEU A 17 -25.12 -0.97 -11.26
CA LEU A 17 -25.06 0.48 -11.12
C LEU A 17 -23.70 1.07 -11.52
N TYR A 18 -22.64 0.30 -11.34
CA TYR A 18 -21.26 0.74 -11.56
C TYR A 18 -20.44 -0.25 -12.42
N PRO A 19 -20.86 -0.51 -13.68
CA PRO A 19 -20.25 -1.56 -14.52
C PRO A 19 -18.77 -1.32 -14.81
N ASN A 20 -18.34 -0.06 -14.81
CA ASN A 20 -16.92 0.30 -15.03
C ASN A 20 -16.00 -0.04 -13.85
N TYR A 21 -16.55 -0.40 -12.68
CA TYR A 21 -15.78 -0.75 -11.48
C TYR A 21 -15.77 -2.26 -11.21
N SER A 22 -16.87 -2.97 -11.53
CA SER A 22 -17.01 -4.40 -11.27
C SER A 22 -16.04 -5.28 -12.07
N ASN A 23 -15.65 -4.86 -13.28
CA ASN A 23 -14.80 -5.61 -14.21
C ASN A 23 -13.35 -5.09 -14.29
N LYS A 24 -13.00 -4.07 -13.53
CA LYS A 24 -11.59 -3.65 -13.45
C LYS A 24 -10.82 -4.70 -12.68
N LYS A 25 -10.13 -5.58 -13.41
CA LYS A 25 -9.01 -6.33 -12.80
C LYS A 25 -8.14 -5.29 -12.08
N PRO A 26 -7.74 -5.54 -10.82
CA PRO A 26 -6.78 -4.68 -10.17
C PRO A 26 -5.66 -4.43 -11.17
N LYS A 27 -5.33 -3.17 -11.45
CA LYS A 27 -4.17 -2.86 -12.29
C LYS A 27 -2.99 -3.52 -11.58
N ALA A 28 -2.62 -4.70 -12.08
CA ALA A 28 -1.54 -5.47 -11.53
C ALA A 28 -0.28 -4.60 -11.59
N LYS A 29 0.44 -4.59 -10.49
CA LYS A 29 1.72 -3.93 -10.30
C LYS A 29 1.65 -2.40 -10.42
N ILE A 30 1.51 -1.76 -9.27
CA ILE A 30 1.77 -0.32 -9.15
C ILE A 30 3.20 -0.05 -9.61
N TYR A 31 4.11 -1.01 -9.41
CA TYR A 31 5.51 -0.98 -9.83
C TYR A 31 6.02 -2.38 -10.19
N SER A 32 7.06 -2.48 -11.01
CA SER A 32 7.60 -3.74 -11.52
C SER A 32 8.25 -4.63 -10.45
N LYS A 33 8.72 -4.04 -9.35
CA LYS A 33 9.43 -4.72 -8.26
C LYS A 33 8.58 -4.68 -6.97
N ALA A 34 8.68 -5.71 -6.14
CA ALA A 34 8.01 -5.77 -4.84
C ALA A 34 8.43 -4.61 -3.93
N TYR A 35 9.73 -4.27 -3.91
CA TYR A 35 10.27 -3.18 -3.13
C TYR A 35 9.66 -1.83 -3.51
N THR A 36 9.67 -1.45 -4.78
CA THR A 36 9.09 -0.18 -5.24
C THR A 36 7.59 -0.12 -4.99
N SER A 37 6.90 -1.27 -5.03
CA SER A 37 5.48 -1.37 -4.66
C SER A 37 5.27 -1.09 -3.18
N LEU A 38 6.08 -1.67 -2.29
CA LEU A 38 6.04 -1.41 -0.85
C LEU A 38 6.28 0.07 -0.54
N ILE A 39 7.36 0.64 -1.07
CA ILE A 39 7.68 2.07 -0.87
C ILE A 39 6.57 2.98 -1.42
N GLY A 40 6.02 2.65 -2.59
CA GLY A 40 4.90 3.37 -3.18
C GLY A 40 3.65 3.36 -2.28
N VAL A 41 3.33 2.22 -1.65
CA VAL A 41 2.25 2.11 -0.67
C VAL A 41 2.53 2.97 0.56
N MET A 42 3.76 2.94 1.09
CA MET A 42 4.16 3.81 2.22
C MET A 42 4.02 5.30 1.87
N LEU A 43 4.42 5.70 0.66
CA LEU A 43 4.28 7.07 0.19
C LEU A 43 2.81 7.49 0.00
N SER A 44 1.93 6.56 -0.37
CA SER A 44 0.50 6.83 -0.58
C SER A 44 -0.27 7.11 0.71
N ALA A 45 0.25 6.68 1.86
CA ALA A 45 -0.39 6.91 3.15
C ALA A 45 -0.59 8.41 3.41
N GLN A 46 -1.85 8.83 3.63
CA GLN A 46 -2.26 10.23 3.84
C GLN A 46 -1.75 11.19 2.74
N SER A 47 -1.72 10.72 1.50
CA SER A 47 -1.31 11.51 0.33
C SER A 47 -2.31 11.34 -0.81
N GLN A 48 -2.39 12.33 -1.69
CA GLN A 48 -3.19 12.23 -2.92
C GLN A 48 -2.43 11.44 -3.99
N ASP A 49 -3.14 10.64 -4.78
CA ASP A 49 -2.55 9.76 -5.79
C ASP A 49 -1.62 10.47 -6.78
N LYS A 50 -2.03 11.66 -7.27
CA LYS A 50 -1.20 12.45 -8.19
C LYS A 50 0.14 12.87 -7.56
N ARG A 51 0.12 13.30 -6.30
CA ARG A 51 1.32 13.71 -5.55
C ARG A 51 2.21 12.51 -5.25
N THR A 52 1.61 11.39 -4.86
CA THR A 52 2.32 10.13 -4.65
C THR A 52 3.03 9.67 -5.91
N ALA A 53 2.37 9.72 -7.07
CA ALA A 53 2.97 9.33 -8.34
C ALA A 53 4.19 10.17 -8.73
N VAL A 54 4.17 11.48 -8.43
CA VAL A 54 5.32 12.37 -8.64
C VAL A 54 6.46 11.99 -7.71
N ALA A 55 6.19 11.85 -6.41
CA ALA A 55 7.19 11.48 -5.40
C ALA A 55 7.84 10.13 -5.71
N CYS A 56 7.04 9.12 -6.07
CA CYS A 56 7.57 7.80 -6.48
C CYS A 56 8.50 7.89 -7.68
N ARG A 57 8.12 8.65 -8.72
CA ARG A 57 8.94 8.81 -9.91
C ARG A 57 10.28 9.48 -9.59
N GLN A 58 10.27 10.52 -8.76
CA GLN A 58 11.49 11.22 -8.34
C GLN A 58 12.38 10.31 -7.50
N LEU A 59 11.82 9.63 -6.50
CA LEU A 59 12.58 8.75 -5.61
C LEU A 59 13.16 7.55 -6.35
N PHE A 60 12.37 6.87 -7.19
CA PHE A 60 12.83 5.68 -7.91
C PHE A 60 13.77 5.97 -9.09
N ALA A 61 13.91 7.23 -9.48
CA ALA A 61 14.99 7.66 -10.36
C ALA A 61 16.35 7.74 -9.64
N LEU A 62 16.34 7.87 -8.30
CA LEU A 62 17.56 7.88 -7.49
C LEU A 62 17.89 6.47 -6.96
N ALA A 63 16.89 5.74 -6.46
CA ALA A 63 17.05 4.43 -5.85
C ALA A 63 15.77 3.59 -6.01
N ASP A 64 15.86 2.39 -6.56
CA ASP A 64 14.74 1.47 -6.76
C ASP A 64 14.93 0.10 -6.11
N SER A 65 15.97 -0.02 -5.27
CA SER A 65 16.30 -1.20 -4.46
C SER A 65 16.62 -0.80 -3.01
N PRO A 66 16.53 -1.72 -2.04
CA PRO A 66 16.95 -1.45 -0.66
C PRO A 66 18.42 -1.03 -0.58
N GLU A 67 19.29 -1.68 -1.35
CA GLU A 67 20.73 -1.44 -1.39
C GLU A 67 21.05 -0.02 -1.84
N ASP A 68 20.40 0.47 -2.89
CA ASP A 68 20.59 1.82 -3.38
C ASP A 68 20.00 2.86 -2.43
N MET A 69 18.83 2.54 -1.84
CA MET A 69 18.11 3.47 -0.96
C MET A 69 18.88 3.82 0.31
N ILE A 70 19.60 2.87 0.91
CA ILE A 70 20.40 3.14 2.12
C ILE A 70 21.63 4.00 1.86
N ASN A 71 22.04 4.15 0.59
CA ASN A 71 23.14 5.01 0.20
C ASN A 71 22.73 6.48 0.02
N LEU A 72 21.42 6.77 -0.02
CA LEU A 72 20.91 8.13 -0.04
C LEU A 72 20.90 8.75 1.36
N SER A 73 21.23 10.03 1.43
CA SER A 73 21.00 10.82 2.64
C SER A 73 19.50 11.00 2.87
N GLN A 74 19.12 11.26 4.12
CA GLN A 74 17.73 11.55 4.43
C GLN A 74 17.23 12.80 3.70
N GLU A 75 18.11 13.78 3.48
CA GLU A 75 17.83 15.03 2.79
C GLU A 75 17.49 14.81 1.31
N GLU A 76 18.22 13.94 0.61
CA GLU A 76 17.94 13.56 -0.78
C GLU A 76 16.58 12.88 -0.90
N ILE A 77 16.26 11.98 0.03
CA ILE A 77 14.94 11.32 0.06
C ILE A 77 13.84 12.36 0.33
N ILE A 78 14.02 13.26 1.32
CA ILE A 78 13.05 14.32 1.62
C ILE A 78 12.76 15.15 0.38
N GLU A 79 13.79 15.56 -0.34
CA GLU A 79 13.62 16.40 -1.53
C GLU A 79 12.81 15.65 -2.61
N ALA A 80 13.15 14.40 -2.86
CA ALA A 80 12.47 13.55 -3.84
C ALA A 80 10.99 13.29 -3.48
N ILE A 81 10.66 13.13 -2.18
CA ILE A 81 9.30 12.78 -1.75
C ILE A 81 8.49 13.96 -1.21
N ARG A 82 9.02 15.19 -1.25
CA ARG A 82 8.34 16.41 -0.78
C ARG A 82 6.88 16.55 -1.27
N PRO A 83 6.55 16.19 -2.54
CA PRO A 83 5.17 16.26 -3.03
C PRO A 83 4.19 15.37 -2.26
N ALA A 84 4.63 14.25 -1.70
CA ALA A 84 3.76 13.29 -1.00
C ALA A 84 3.26 13.78 0.38
N GLY A 85 3.85 14.84 0.93
CA GLY A 85 3.57 15.31 2.30
C GLY A 85 4.10 14.36 3.38
N LEU A 86 4.13 14.82 4.63
CA LEU A 86 4.70 14.06 5.77
C LEU A 86 6.11 13.52 5.49
N PHE A 87 6.85 14.21 4.64
CA PHE A 87 8.12 13.75 4.07
C PHE A 87 9.20 13.47 5.12
N ASN A 88 9.23 14.20 6.24
CA ASN A 88 10.18 13.94 7.32
C ASN A 88 9.97 12.55 7.99
N ALA A 89 8.73 12.20 8.28
CA ALA A 89 8.42 10.90 8.86
C ALA A 89 8.57 9.77 7.81
N LYS A 90 8.13 10.03 6.58
CA LYS A 90 8.23 9.06 5.48
C LYS A 90 9.67 8.75 5.12
N SER A 91 10.55 9.74 5.02
CA SER A 91 11.97 9.51 4.71
C SER A 91 12.65 8.64 5.76
N LYS A 92 12.41 8.92 7.04
CA LYS A 92 12.92 8.07 8.14
C LYS A 92 12.42 6.63 8.04
N ASN A 93 11.13 6.46 7.81
CA ASN A 93 10.54 5.13 7.69
C ASN A 93 11.06 4.38 6.46
N ILE A 94 11.22 5.04 5.31
CA ILE A 94 11.78 4.44 4.09
C ILE A 94 13.20 3.95 4.34
N LEU A 95 14.08 4.77 4.91
CA LEU A 95 15.44 4.37 5.25
C LEU A 95 15.47 3.21 6.24
N ALA A 96 14.70 3.30 7.32
CA ALA A 96 14.65 2.26 8.34
C ALA A 96 14.08 0.94 7.77
N THR A 97 13.05 1.00 6.92
CA THR A 97 12.50 -0.17 6.23
C THR A 97 13.52 -0.79 5.29
N SER A 98 14.23 0.02 4.49
CA SER A 98 15.24 -0.49 3.55
C SER A 98 16.40 -1.18 4.29
N LYS A 99 16.86 -0.59 5.40
CA LYS A 99 17.86 -1.18 6.26
C LYS A 99 17.40 -2.51 6.87
N MET A 100 16.21 -2.55 7.45
CA MET A 100 15.63 -3.76 8.03
C MET A 100 15.43 -4.87 6.99
N LEU A 101 15.03 -4.52 5.74
CA LEU A 101 14.93 -5.50 4.66
C LEU A 101 16.28 -6.15 4.37
N LEU A 102 17.37 -5.40 4.38
CA LEU A 102 18.72 -5.95 4.16
C LEU A 102 19.21 -6.79 5.35
N GLU A 103 18.94 -6.35 6.57
CA GLU A 103 19.45 -6.99 7.78
C GLU A 103 18.66 -8.26 8.17
N GLU A 104 17.36 -8.28 7.94
CA GLU A 104 16.47 -9.34 8.45
C GLU A 104 15.78 -10.17 7.36
N PHE A 105 15.74 -9.67 6.10
CA PHE A 105 14.99 -10.29 5.01
C PHE A 105 15.78 -10.47 3.71
N ASP A 106 17.11 -10.48 3.77
CA ASP A 106 18.01 -10.65 2.61
C ASP A 106 17.68 -9.70 1.44
N GLY A 107 17.30 -8.46 1.73
CA GLY A 107 16.89 -7.45 0.75
C GLY A 107 15.52 -7.70 0.10
N ARG A 108 14.77 -8.70 0.55
CA ARG A 108 13.48 -9.08 0.00
C ARG A 108 12.32 -8.51 0.80
N VAL A 109 11.23 -8.18 0.11
CA VAL A 109 9.99 -7.80 0.78
C VAL A 109 9.34 -9.06 1.34
N PRO A 110 9.07 -9.14 2.66
CA PRO A 110 8.43 -10.31 3.26
C PRO A 110 7.01 -10.51 2.73
N ASN A 111 6.58 -11.77 2.68
CA ASN A 111 5.31 -12.18 2.11
C ASN A 111 4.28 -12.61 3.15
N THR A 112 4.48 -12.27 4.41
CA THR A 112 3.49 -12.45 5.47
C THR A 112 3.04 -11.11 6.03
N GLN A 113 1.77 -11.02 6.40
CA GLN A 113 1.22 -9.79 6.99
C GLN A 113 1.94 -9.39 8.29
N LYS A 114 2.30 -10.38 9.10
CA LYS A 114 3.00 -10.15 10.39
C LYS A 114 4.36 -9.48 10.18
N GLU A 115 5.15 -10.01 9.25
CA GLU A 115 6.47 -9.46 8.93
C GLU A 115 6.37 -8.11 8.22
N LEU A 116 5.42 -7.93 7.29
CA LEU A 116 5.17 -6.62 6.67
C LEU A 116 4.85 -5.56 7.72
N MET A 117 4.06 -5.90 8.74
CA MET A 117 3.70 -4.98 9.82
C MET A 117 4.83 -4.73 10.82
N SER A 118 5.92 -5.50 10.83
CA SER A 118 7.12 -5.19 11.61
C SER A 118 7.98 -4.09 10.96
N LEU A 119 7.78 -3.85 9.66
CA LEU A 119 8.52 -2.81 8.94
C LEU A 119 8.09 -1.41 9.38
N PRO A 120 9.05 -0.49 9.63
CA PRO A 120 8.75 0.89 10.04
C PRO A 120 7.81 1.61 9.06
N GLY A 121 6.71 2.14 9.57
CA GLY A 121 5.73 2.87 8.76
C GLY A 121 4.76 2.00 7.95
N VAL A 122 4.78 0.67 8.13
CA VAL A 122 3.83 -0.26 7.51
C VAL A 122 2.78 -0.69 8.53
N GLY A 123 1.57 -0.15 8.41
CA GLY A 123 0.42 -0.55 9.22
C GLY A 123 -0.44 -1.63 8.55
N ARG A 124 -1.51 -2.03 9.22
CA ARG A 124 -2.45 -3.07 8.75
C ARG A 124 -2.92 -2.81 7.32
N LYS A 125 -3.45 -1.62 7.03
CA LYS A 125 -3.95 -1.27 5.70
C LYS A 125 -2.87 -1.38 4.63
N SER A 126 -1.66 -0.89 4.91
CA SER A 126 -0.54 -0.93 3.97
C SER A 126 -0.09 -2.36 3.71
N SER A 127 -0.02 -3.20 4.74
CA SER A 127 0.31 -4.62 4.59
C SER A 127 -0.74 -5.36 3.75
N ASP A 128 -2.04 -5.10 3.97
CA ASP A 128 -3.11 -5.72 3.18
C ASP A 128 -3.01 -5.32 1.68
N ILE A 129 -2.64 -4.06 1.39
CA ILE A 129 -2.41 -3.61 0.01
C ILE A 129 -1.24 -4.37 -0.62
N VAL A 130 -0.12 -4.49 0.10
CA VAL A 130 1.06 -5.22 -0.40
C VAL A 130 0.73 -6.70 -0.60
N MET A 131 0.11 -7.36 0.37
CA MET A 131 -0.32 -8.76 0.26
C MET A 131 -1.20 -8.97 -0.97
N ARG A 132 -2.19 -8.10 -1.19
CA ARG A 132 -3.11 -8.22 -2.32
C ARG A 132 -2.47 -7.95 -3.66
N PHE A 133 -1.71 -6.85 -3.80
CA PHE A 133 -1.26 -6.38 -5.12
C PHE A 133 0.14 -6.85 -5.51
N VAL A 134 0.98 -7.20 -4.55
CA VAL A 134 2.33 -7.72 -4.81
C VAL A 134 2.33 -9.23 -4.82
N PHE A 135 1.71 -9.85 -3.79
CA PHE A 135 1.75 -11.31 -3.62
C PHE A 135 0.50 -12.03 -4.13
N GLY A 136 -0.59 -11.31 -4.44
CA GLY A 136 -1.82 -11.91 -4.98
C GLY A 136 -2.72 -12.57 -3.95
N GLU A 137 -2.40 -12.42 -2.66
CA GLU A 137 -3.14 -13.00 -1.55
C GLU A 137 -4.52 -12.34 -1.36
N PRO A 138 -5.53 -13.07 -0.86
CA PRO A 138 -6.91 -12.58 -0.73
C PRO A 138 -7.09 -11.63 0.46
N HIS A 139 -6.35 -10.52 0.47
CA HIS A 139 -6.45 -9.46 1.47
C HIS A 139 -7.34 -8.31 1.01
N ILE A 140 -8.02 -7.66 1.94
CA ILE A 140 -8.83 -6.46 1.72
C ILE A 140 -8.28 -5.34 2.59
N ALA A 141 -7.81 -4.28 1.94
CA ALA A 141 -7.35 -3.09 2.64
C ALA A 141 -8.54 -2.27 3.18
N VAL A 142 -8.88 -2.48 4.43
CA VAL A 142 -9.99 -1.79 5.08
C VAL A 142 -9.55 -0.41 5.54
N ASP A 143 -10.10 0.63 4.91
CA ASP A 143 -9.98 2.01 5.39
C ASP A 143 -11.29 2.47 6.08
N THR A 144 -11.29 3.72 6.55
CA THR A 144 -12.46 4.28 7.25
C THR A 144 -13.72 4.32 6.38
N HIS A 145 -13.59 4.42 5.07
CA HIS A 145 -14.72 4.40 4.13
C HIS A 145 -15.28 2.99 3.97
N VAL A 146 -14.41 2.02 3.74
CA VAL A 146 -14.78 0.60 3.65
C VAL A 146 -15.40 0.14 4.96
N PHE A 147 -14.76 0.43 6.10
CA PHE A 147 -15.29 0.08 7.42
C PHE A 147 -16.69 0.66 7.64
N ARG A 148 -16.88 1.96 7.39
CA ARG A 148 -18.17 2.62 7.54
C ARG A 148 -19.26 2.05 6.64
N MET A 149 -18.91 1.66 5.40
CA MET A 149 -19.85 1.01 4.49
C MET A 149 -20.24 -0.38 5.00
N LEU A 150 -19.28 -1.20 5.40
CA LEU A 150 -19.54 -2.54 5.94
C LEU A 150 -20.39 -2.48 7.20
N TRP A 151 -20.10 -1.53 8.09
CA TRP A 151 -20.92 -1.29 9.29
C TRP A 151 -22.36 -0.90 8.96
N ARG A 152 -22.58 0.04 8.03
CA ARG A 152 -23.93 0.46 7.58
C ARG A 152 -24.69 -0.68 6.92
N LEU A 153 -24.02 -1.59 6.25
CA LEU A 153 -24.61 -2.78 5.65
C LEU A 153 -24.87 -3.90 6.67
N GLY A 154 -24.40 -3.75 7.94
CA GLY A 154 -24.48 -4.78 8.95
C GLY A 154 -23.59 -5.99 8.67
N TRP A 155 -22.45 -5.76 8.00
CA TRP A 155 -21.45 -6.79 7.67
C TRP A 155 -20.22 -6.73 8.58
N ALA A 156 -20.07 -5.65 9.33
CA ALA A 156 -19.06 -5.51 10.36
C ALA A 156 -19.73 -5.06 11.66
N ASP A 157 -19.29 -5.63 12.77
CA ASP A 157 -19.63 -5.20 14.11
C ASP A 157 -18.65 -4.08 14.54
N SER A 158 -19.13 -3.19 15.43
CA SER A 158 -18.32 -2.07 15.97
C SER A 158 -17.18 -2.56 16.85
#